data_d2159b9ba63720ae04de0fd407eabf2e
#
_entry.id   d2159b9ba63720ae04de0fd407eabf2e
#
_cell.length_a   1.000
_cell.length_b   1.000
_cell.length_c   1.000
_cell.angle_alpha   90.00
_cell.angle_beta   90.00
_cell.angle_gamma   90.00
#
_symmetry.space_group_name_H-M   'P 1'
#
loop_
_entity.id
_entity.type
_entity.pdbx_description
1 polymer ?
#
loop_
_entity_poly.entity_id
_entity_poly.type
_entity_poly.pdbx_seq_one_letter_code
_entity_poly.pdbx_strand_id
1 'polypeptide(L)' 'MNELREKSLVTVKEEVTSEYPFYGDLPMIYLGEIANMKEHGIFVGKSGKCYFGYHISNFRELSEEEV' A
#
# COMPACT_ATOMS: atom_id res chain seq x y z
N MET A 1 -11.67 0.84 -10.46
CA MET A 1 -10.52 -0.02 -10.55
C MET A 1 -9.50 0.36 -9.52
N ASN A 2 -8.93 -0.64 -8.90
CA ASN A 2 -8.01 -0.40 -7.79
C ASN A 2 -6.58 -0.61 -8.23
N GLU A 3 -6.19 0.15 -9.24
CA GLU A 3 -4.82 0.03 -9.70
C GLU A 3 -3.99 1.11 -9.04
N LEU A 4 -2.88 0.68 -8.49
CA LEU A 4 -1.91 1.58 -7.89
C LEU A 4 -0.73 1.71 -8.81
N ARG A 5 -0.19 2.91 -8.93
CA ARG A 5 1.01 3.11 -9.73
C ARG A 5 2.21 2.65 -8.93
N GLU A 6 3.11 1.94 -9.60
CA GLU A 6 4.35 1.50 -8.97
C GLU A 6 5.16 2.70 -8.50
N LYS A 7 5.77 2.56 -7.35
CA LYS A 7 6.62 3.57 -6.73
C LYS A 7 5.84 4.79 -6.23
N SER A 8 4.51 4.70 -6.18
CA SER A 8 3.71 5.77 -5.61
C SER A 8 3.56 5.57 -4.11
N LEU A 9 3.26 6.66 -3.41
CA LEU A 9 2.93 6.59 -2.00
C LEU A 9 1.48 6.18 -1.84
N VAL A 10 1.23 5.23 -0.96
CA VAL A 10 -0.11 4.71 -0.74
C VAL A 10 -0.39 4.61 0.75
N THR A 11 -1.68 4.61 1.08
CA THR A 11 -2.13 4.38 2.45
C THR A 11 -3.36 3.49 2.40
N VAL A 12 -3.80 3.00 3.55
CA VAL A 12 -5.01 2.18 3.56
C VAL A 12 -6.22 3.07 3.32
N LYS A 13 -7.23 2.48 2.67
CA LYS A 13 -8.47 3.18 2.40
C LYS A 13 -9.22 3.45 3.69
N GLU A 14 -10.05 4.48 3.66
CA GLU A 14 -10.80 4.87 4.85
C GLU A 14 -11.76 3.79 5.32
N GLU A 15 -12.29 3.00 4.41
CA GLU A 15 -13.20 1.95 4.80
C GLU A 15 -12.49 0.76 5.43
N VAL A 16 -11.16 0.72 5.39
CA VAL A 16 -10.41 -0.30 6.09
C VAL A 16 -10.27 0.16 7.53
N THR A 17 -10.90 -0.57 8.44
CA THR A 17 -11.04 -0.10 9.81
C THR A 17 -9.82 -0.30 10.67
N SER A 18 -8.86 -1.08 10.20
CA SER A 18 -7.67 -1.37 10.99
C SER A 18 -6.43 -1.06 10.15
N GLU A 19 -5.50 -0.34 10.76
CA GLU A 19 -4.22 -0.08 10.12
C GLU A 19 -3.19 -1.15 10.42
N TYR A 20 -3.54 -2.09 11.27
CA TYR A 20 -2.64 -3.18 11.57
C TYR A 20 -2.41 -4.01 10.31
N PRO A 21 -1.18 -4.42 9.99
CA PRO A 21 0.04 -4.30 10.82
C PRO A 21 0.90 -3.07 10.48
N PHE A 22 0.33 -2.05 9.87
CA PHE A 22 1.11 -0.96 9.27
C PHE A 22 1.28 0.24 10.18
N TYR A 23 0.96 0.10 11.45
CA TYR A 23 1.05 1.22 12.38
C TYR A 23 2.42 1.86 12.34
N GLY A 24 2.44 3.17 12.14
CA GLY A 24 3.67 3.91 12.14
C GLY A 24 4.47 3.80 10.86
N ASP A 25 4.03 2.98 9.92
CA ASP A 25 4.72 2.80 8.65
C ASP A 25 3.98 3.37 7.46
N LEU A 26 2.81 3.93 7.68
CA LEU A 26 2.09 4.60 6.60
C LEU A 26 2.57 6.03 6.47
N PRO A 27 2.61 6.59 5.28
CA PRO A 27 2.32 5.93 4.02
C PRO A 27 3.46 5.04 3.56
N MET A 28 3.12 4.08 2.71
CA MET A 28 4.10 3.14 2.18
C MET A 28 4.31 3.39 0.71
N ILE A 29 5.39 2.83 0.17
CA ILE A 29 5.65 2.89 -1.25
C ILE A 29 5.22 1.56 -1.85
N TYR A 30 4.37 1.64 -2.88
CA TYR A 30 3.90 0.45 -3.58
C TYR A 30 4.92 0.08 -4.64
N LEU A 31 5.38 -1.17 -4.65
CA LEU A 31 6.42 -1.60 -5.57
C LEU A 31 5.89 -2.42 -6.73
N GLY A 32 4.67 -2.92 -6.65
CA GLY A 32 4.12 -3.70 -7.74
C GLY A 32 3.44 -4.97 -7.25
N GLU A 33 2.78 -5.66 -8.16
CA GLU A 33 2.10 -6.91 -7.83
C GLU A 33 3.11 -8.05 -7.73
N ILE A 34 2.77 -9.00 -6.86
CA ILE A 34 3.53 -10.24 -6.75
C ILE A 34 3.18 -11.12 -7.95
N ALA A 35 4.21 -11.69 -8.60
CA ALA A 35 4.04 -12.36 -9.88
C ALA A 35 3.00 -13.48 -9.85
N ASN A 36 2.94 -14.24 -8.76
CA ASN A 36 2.04 -15.38 -8.67
C ASN A 36 0.81 -15.13 -7.82
N MET A 37 0.60 -13.87 -7.42
CA MET A 37 -0.54 -13.53 -6.57
C MET A 37 -1.18 -12.26 -7.10
N LYS A 38 -2.12 -12.45 -8.02
CA LYS A 38 -2.81 -11.31 -8.61
C LYS A 38 -3.44 -10.45 -7.53
N GLU A 39 -3.35 -9.14 -7.72
CA GLU A 39 -3.97 -8.14 -6.85
C GLU A 39 -3.38 -8.12 -5.45
N HIS A 40 -2.25 -8.79 -5.24
CA HIS A 40 -1.51 -8.69 -3.98
C HIS A 40 -0.19 -8.02 -4.28
N GLY A 41 0.18 -7.07 -3.45
CA GLY A 41 1.31 -6.22 -3.76
C GLY A 41 2.42 -6.29 -2.75
N ILE A 42 3.52 -5.63 -3.12
CA ILE A 42 4.69 -5.46 -2.29
C ILE A 42 4.75 -3.99 -1.91
N PHE A 43 4.95 -3.72 -0.63
CA PHE A 43 4.98 -2.37 -0.10
C PHE A 43 6.20 -2.20 0.79
N VAL A 44 6.74 -0.99 0.82
CA VAL A 44 7.82 -0.65 1.74
C VAL A 44 7.32 0.44 2.66
N GLY A 45 7.36 0.16 3.95
CA GLY A 45 6.89 1.07 4.95
C GLY A 45 7.84 2.24 5.16
N LYS A 46 7.37 3.20 5.93
CA LYS A 46 8.13 4.39 6.24
C LYS A 46 9.45 4.06 6.94
N SER A 47 9.45 2.98 7.72
CA SER A 47 10.64 2.53 8.43
C SER A 47 11.60 1.74 7.56
N GLY A 48 11.23 1.43 6.33
CA GLY A 48 12.00 0.58 5.46
C GLY A 48 11.62 -0.88 5.51
N LYS A 49 10.64 -1.23 6.34
CA LYS A 49 10.19 -2.61 6.43
C LYS A 49 9.38 -2.97 5.20
N CYS A 50 9.62 -4.17 4.66
CA CYS A 50 8.88 -4.66 3.50
C CYS A 50 7.64 -5.40 3.95
N TYR A 51 6.52 -5.10 3.29
CA TYR A 51 5.26 -5.80 3.49
C TYR A 51 4.84 -6.35 2.14
N PHE A 52 4.48 -7.61 2.09
CA PHE A 52 4.02 -8.17 0.83
C PHE A 52 2.95 -9.22 1.09
N GLY A 53 2.15 -9.47 0.05
CA GLY A 53 1.04 -10.39 0.18
C GLY A 53 -0.25 -9.72 0.61
N TYR A 54 -0.31 -8.40 0.59
CA TYR A 54 -1.51 -7.67 0.97
C TYR A 54 -2.27 -7.25 -0.28
N HIS A 55 -3.59 -7.36 -0.21
CA HIS A 55 -4.45 -7.08 -1.35
C HIS A 55 -4.42 -5.59 -1.67
N ILE A 56 -4.12 -5.24 -2.92
CA ILE A 56 -3.98 -3.84 -3.29
C ILE A 56 -5.29 -3.07 -3.21
N SER A 57 -6.43 -3.77 -3.24
CA SER A 57 -7.71 -3.09 -3.12
C SER A 57 -7.93 -2.42 -1.77
N ASN A 58 -7.11 -2.75 -0.78
CA ASN A 58 -7.20 -2.12 0.54
C ASN A 58 -6.43 -0.81 0.62
N PHE A 59 -5.78 -0.42 -0.45
CA PHE A 59 -4.90 0.74 -0.45
C PHE A 59 -5.36 1.75 -1.49
N ARG A 60 -4.97 3.00 -1.27
CA ARG A 60 -5.17 4.06 -2.27
C ARG A 60 -3.93 4.92 -2.33
N GLU A 61 -3.73 5.56 -3.47
CA GLU A 61 -2.63 6.51 -3.61
C GLU A 61 -2.96 7.77 -2.83
N LEU A 62 -1.91 8.40 -2.32
CA LEU A 62 -2.08 9.70 -1.68
C LEU A 62 -2.30 10.76 -2.75
N SER A 63 -3.16 11.73 -2.45
CA SER A 63 -3.31 12.89 -3.32
C SER A 63 -2.12 13.81 -3.13
N GLU A 64 -1.99 14.79 -4.04
CA GLU A 64 -0.92 15.76 -3.93
C GLU A 64 -0.98 16.53 -2.63
N GLU A 65 -2.17 16.73 -2.13
CA GLU A 65 -2.35 17.48 -0.88
C GLU A 65 -1.91 16.67 0.34
N GLU A 66 -1.85 15.38 0.21
CA GLU A 66 -1.49 14.51 1.32
C GLU A 66 -0.01 14.18 1.39
N VAL A 67 0.69 14.48 0.32
CA VAL A 67 2.12 14.14 0.24
C VAL A 67 2.98 15.15 0.98
#